data_a0ba5262f03f7e24c9a072d127e6affe
#
_entry.id   a0ba5262f03f7e24c9a072d127e6affe
#
_cell.length_a   1.000
_cell.length_b   1.000
_cell.length_c   1.000
_cell.angle_alpha   90.00
_cell.angle_beta   90.00
_cell.angle_gamma   90.00
#
_symmetry.space_group_name_H-M   'P 1'
#
loop_
_entity.id
_entity.type
_entity.pdbx_description
1 polymer ?
#
loop_
_entity_poly.entity_id
_entity_poly.type
_entity_poly.pdbx_seq_one_letter_code
_entity_poly.pdbx_strand_id
1 'polypeptide(L)'
;MKRLAIVFFVVLATALFYRSFGSAETGTGSLTLPQPAPSVGDRAPGFRVESVDGRDFELSDHGVYVLTFWSTLNKDSNEAVPGFEALARKYEDDGVSFAVVYVNSAPSDEDVPYTMLLDSTGELVSKYNVKRVPRLFVIEDGTVEYAQDYYYEGYEKSLEEAIDEALAK
;
A
#
# COMPACT_ATOMS: atom_id res chain seq x y z
N MET A 1 -18.31 12.69 68.57
CA MET A 1 -17.69 11.60 67.79
C MET A 1 -18.41 11.29 66.48
N LYS A 2 -19.74 11.31 66.40
CA LYS A 2 -20.48 10.99 65.12
C LYS A 2 -20.24 12.01 63.98
N ARG A 3 -20.02 13.27 64.28
CA ARG A 3 -19.80 14.33 63.25
C ARG A 3 -18.43 14.27 62.60
N LEU A 4 -17.40 13.79 63.32
CA LEU A 4 -16.04 13.65 62.82
C LEU A 4 -15.92 12.46 61.84
N ALA A 5 -16.66 11.39 62.09
CA ALA A 5 -16.70 10.20 61.25
C ALA A 5 -17.36 10.50 59.86
N ILE A 6 -18.38 11.36 59.83
CA ILE A 6 -19.06 11.73 58.57
C ILE A 6 -18.15 12.56 57.66
N VAL A 7 -17.40 13.53 58.26
CA VAL A 7 -16.45 14.35 57.50
C VAL A 7 -15.33 13.49 56.91
N PHE A 8 -14.83 12.51 57.66
CA PHE A 8 -13.78 11.60 57.17
C PHE A 8 -14.28 10.70 56.04
N PHE A 9 -15.54 10.25 56.10
CA PHE A 9 -16.14 9.43 55.04
C PHE A 9 -16.39 10.22 53.74
N VAL A 10 -16.78 11.49 53.86
CA VAL A 10 -17.01 12.37 52.68
C VAL A 10 -15.68 12.69 52.00
N VAL A 11 -14.62 13.00 52.77
CA VAL A 11 -13.28 13.26 52.22
C VAL A 11 -12.67 12.01 51.59
N LEU A 12 -12.88 10.81 52.16
CA LEU A 12 -12.39 9.57 51.58
C LEU A 12 -13.15 9.21 50.30
N ALA A 13 -14.48 9.43 50.26
CA ALA A 13 -15.30 9.18 49.05
C ALA A 13 -14.96 10.14 47.94
N THR A 14 -14.68 11.41 48.20
CA THR A 14 -14.25 12.35 47.18
C THR A 14 -12.84 12.04 46.66
N ALA A 15 -11.93 11.60 47.51
CA ALA A 15 -10.57 11.20 47.08
C ALA A 15 -10.59 9.94 46.20
N LEU A 16 -11.46 8.96 46.53
CA LEU A 16 -11.66 7.77 45.72
C LEU A 16 -12.36 8.09 44.38
N PHE A 17 -13.30 9.04 44.37
CA PHE A 17 -13.97 9.49 43.16
C PHE A 17 -13.00 10.24 42.24
N TYR A 18 -12.14 11.10 42.78
CA TYR A 18 -11.10 11.78 42.01
C TYR A 18 -10.05 10.81 41.41
N ARG A 19 -9.74 9.72 42.11
CA ARG A 19 -8.82 8.70 41.60
C ARG A 19 -9.42 7.83 40.51
N SER A 20 -10.74 7.62 40.53
CA SER A 20 -11.45 6.85 39.49
C SER A 20 -11.72 7.65 38.20
N PHE A 21 -11.80 8.97 38.27
CA PHE A 21 -12.08 9.84 37.12
C PHE A 21 -10.89 10.71 36.71
N GLY A 22 -9.78 10.68 37.43
CA GLY A 22 -8.60 11.49 37.19
C GLY A 22 -7.61 10.97 36.17
N SER A 23 -7.91 9.84 35.51
CA SER A 23 -7.12 9.33 34.38
C SER A 23 -7.99 9.25 33.12
N ALA A 24 -8.63 10.36 32.76
CA ALA A 24 -8.89 10.58 31.36
C ALA A 24 -7.51 10.83 30.74
N GLU A 25 -6.89 9.76 30.22
CA GLU A 25 -5.85 9.91 29.23
C GLU A 25 -6.47 10.80 28.13
N THR A 26 -6.06 12.06 28.11
CA THR A 26 -6.16 12.86 26.91
C THR A 26 -5.28 12.14 25.89
N GLY A 27 -5.86 11.08 25.29
CA GLY A 27 -5.37 10.57 24.04
C GLY A 27 -5.37 11.75 23.09
N THR A 28 -4.25 12.42 22.97
CA THR A 28 -3.94 13.21 21.80
C THR A 28 -3.92 12.20 20.66
N GLY A 29 -5.11 11.85 20.18
CA GLY A 29 -5.28 11.18 18.92
C GLY A 29 -4.59 12.09 17.91
N SER A 30 -3.35 11.77 17.60
CA SER A 30 -2.67 12.35 16.46
C SER A 30 -3.59 12.06 15.29
N LEU A 31 -4.27 13.10 14.78
CA LEU A 31 -4.97 13.03 13.52
C LEU A 31 -3.88 12.83 12.46
N THR A 32 -3.52 11.57 12.23
CA THR A 32 -2.65 11.24 11.13
C THR A 32 -3.47 11.47 9.88
N LEU A 33 -3.22 12.59 9.20
CA LEU A 33 -3.82 12.81 7.89
C LEU A 33 -3.39 11.66 6.96
N PRO A 34 -4.30 11.16 6.12
CA PRO A 34 -3.92 10.16 5.12
C PRO A 34 -2.72 10.67 4.34
N GLN A 35 -1.67 9.87 4.26
CA GLN A 35 -0.50 10.19 3.43
C GLN A 35 -0.99 10.36 1.98
N PRO A 36 -0.47 11.34 1.22
CA PRO A 36 -0.74 11.39 -0.22
C PRO A 36 -0.23 10.10 -0.88
N ALA A 37 -0.79 9.76 -2.05
CA ALA A 37 -0.20 8.69 -2.86
C ALA A 37 1.23 9.08 -3.25
N PRO A 38 2.18 8.13 -3.29
CA PRO A 38 3.53 8.42 -3.73
C PRO A 38 3.52 9.01 -5.15
N SER A 39 4.30 10.06 -5.35
CA SER A 39 4.51 10.74 -6.62
C SER A 39 5.94 10.54 -7.12
N VAL A 40 6.22 10.90 -8.35
CA VAL A 40 7.59 10.84 -8.91
C VAL A 40 8.56 11.62 -8.02
N GLY A 41 9.66 10.98 -7.64
CA GLY A 41 10.68 11.48 -6.72
C GLY A 41 10.42 11.16 -5.23
N ASP A 42 9.23 10.67 -4.87
CA ASP A 42 8.95 10.24 -3.51
C ASP A 42 9.51 8.83 -3.23
N ARG A 43 9.77 8.53 -1.97
CA ARG A 43 10.10 7.18 -1.55
C ARG A 43 8.86 6.28 -1.62
N ALA A 44 8.98 5.16 -2.33
CA ALA A 44 7.96 4.14 -2.36
C ALA A 44 7.85 3.44 -1.00
N PRO A 45 6.63 3.24 -0.46
CA PRO A 45 6.45 2.50 0.79
C PRO A 45 6.82 1.02 0.63
N GLY A 46 7.99 0.61 1.13
CA GLY A 46 8.41 -0.80 1.10
C GLY A 46 7.44 -1.72 1.85
N PHE A 47 7.30 -2.97 1.40
CA PHE A 47 6.45 -3.98 2.04
C PHE A 47 6.96 -5.39 1.73
N ARG A 48 6.51 -6.35 2.57
CA ARG A 48 6.72 -7.77 2.36
C ARG A 48 5.40 -8.50 2.56
N VAL A 49 5.01 -9.33 1.59
CA VAL A 49 3.77 -10.11 1.61
C VAL A 49 4.00 -11.45 0.91
N GLU A 50 3.16 -12.44 1.23
CA GLU A 50 3.11 -13.69 0.48
C GLU A 50 2.33 -13.49 -0.82
N SER A 51 2.87 -13.96 -1.93
CA SER A 51 2.21 -13.96 -3.23
C SER A 51 1.12 -15.06 -3.30
N VAL A 52 0.26 -14.98 -4.30
CA VAL A 52 -0.85 -15.93 -4.49
C VAL A 52 -0.34 -17.38 -4.63
N ASP A 53 0.85 -17.58 -5.17
CA ASP A 53 1.50 -18.89 -5.32
C ASP A 53 2.35 -19.32 -4.10
N GLY A 54 2.26 -18.58 -2.97
CA GLY A 54 2.90 -18.91 -1.70
C GLY A 54 4.38 -18.54 -1.61
N ARG A 55 4.90 -17.74 -2.52
CA ARG A 55 6.28 -17.22 -2.44
C ARG A 55 6.31 -15.88 -1.71
N ASP A 56 7.39 -15.60 -0.97
CA ASP A 56 7.63 -14.28 -0.40
C ASP A 56 7.91 -13.27 -1.50
N PHE A 57 7.20 -12.16 -1.49
CA PHE A 57 7.49 -10.97 -2.29
C PHE A 57 7.88 -9.81 -1.38
N GLU A 58 8.99 -9.14 -1.71
CA GLU A 58 9.44 -7.95 -1.00
C GLU A 58 9.72 -6.84 -2.01
N LEU A 59 9.06 -5.69 -1.82
CA LEU A 59 9.47 -4.46 -2.46
C LEU A 59 10.53 -3.81 -1.59
N SER A 60 11.80 -3.99 -2.01
CA SER A 60 12.98 -3.52 -1.28
C SER A 60 13.45 -2.16 -1.77
N ASP A 61 14.49 -1.64 -1.11
CA ASP A 61 15.14 -0.39 -1.49
C ASP A 61 16.18 -0.56 -2.63
N HIS A 62 16.22 -1.72 -3.29
CA HIS A 62 17.17 -2.03 -4.36
C HIS A 62 16.48 -2.73 -5.51
N GLY A 63 16.85 -2.34 -6.73
CA GLY A 63 16.33 -2.91 -7.97
C GLY A 63 15.17 -2.13 -8.59
N VAL A 64 14.75 -2.59 -9.77
CA VAL A 64 13.65 -1.98 -10.52
C VAL A 64 12.38 -2.81 -10.38
N TYR A 65 11.30 -2.15 -9.98
CA TYR A 65 9.99 -2.75 -9.79
C TYR A 65 8.94 -2.03 -10.62
N VAL A 66 8.06 -2.81 -11.24
CA VAL A 66 6.82 -2.32 -11.84
C VAL A 66 5.67 -2.85 -11.00
N LEU A 67 5.10 -1.97 -10.17
CA LEU A 67 4.03 -2.29 -9.23
C LEU A 67 2.71 -1.70 -9.74
N THR A 68 1.68 -2.52 -9.87
CA THR A 68 0.34 -2.04 -10.22
C THR A 68 -0.73 -2.56 -9.28
N PHE A 69 -1.76 -1.75 -9.05
CA PHE A 69 -2.96 -2.10 -8.29
C PHE A 69 -4.11 -2.28 -9.27
N TRP A 70 -4.73 -3.47 -9.27
CA TRP A 70 -5.78 -3.85 -10.19
C TRP A 70 -7.01 -4.43 -9.49
N SER A 71 -8.11 -4.41 -10.23
CA SER A 71 -9.33 -5.14 -9.87
C SER A 71 -9.80 -5.94 -11.08
N THR A 72 -10.08 -7.21 -10.88
CA THR A 72 -10.68 -8.07 -11.91
C THR A 72 -12.10 -7.61 -12.30
N LEU A 73 -12.73 -6.78 -11.48
CA LEU A 73 -14.04 -6.18 -11.74
C LEU A 73 -13.97 -4.83 -12.48
N ASN A 74 -12.77 -4.29 -12.69
CA ASN A 74 -12.57 -3.01 -13.35
C ASN A 74 -12.19 -3.21 -14.82
N LYS A 75 -12.95 -2.58 -15.73
CA LYS A 75 -12.75 -2.70 -17.17
C LYS A 75 -11.36 -2.23 -17.60
N ASP A 76 -10.92 -1.07 -17.12
CA ASP A 76 -9.64 -0.46 -17.49
C ASP A 76 -8.46 -1.32 -17.01
N SER A 77 -8.57 -1.93 -15.81
CA SER A 77 -7.58 -2.91 -15.33
C SER A 77 -7.48 -4.10 -16.29
N ASN A 78 -8.61 -4.66 -16.73
CA ASN A 78 -8.63 -5.81 -17.63
C ASN A 78 -8.11 -5.48 -19.02
N GLU A 79 -8.38 -4.26 -19.53
CA GLU A 79 -7.85 -3.79 -20.82
C GLU A 79 -6.34 -3.54 -20.77
N ALA A 80 -5.78 -3.23 -19.60
CA ALA A 80 -4.33 -3.04 -19.43
C ALA A 80 -3.52 -4.35 -19.41
N VAL A 81 -4.15 -5.50 -19.11
CA VAL A 81 -3.46 -6.79 -18.93
C VAL A 81 -2.55 -7.16 -20.10
N PRO A 82 -3.01 -7.18 -21.37
CA PRO A 82 -2.16 -7.68 -22.47
C PRO A 82 -0.88 -6.88 -22.66
N GLY A 83 -0.96 -5.55 -22.56
CA GLY A 83 0.21 -4.68 -22.67
C GLY A 83 1.18 -4.84 -21.50
N PHE A 84 0.66 -4.97 -20.29
CA PHE A 84 1.46 -5.22 -19.10
C PHE A 84 2.20 -6.55 -19.17
N GLU A 85 1.52 -7.63 -19.59
CA GLU A 85 2.14 -8.95 -19.79
C GLU A 85 3.24 -8.92 -20.86
N ALA A 86 2.98 -8.23 -21.97
CA ALA A 86 3.98 -8.10 -23.04
C ALA A 86 5.26 -7.43 -22.52
N LEU A 87 5.14 -6.37 -21.71
CA LEU A 87 6.28 -5.71 -21.09
C LEU A 87 6.94 -6.59 -20.04
N ALA A 88 6.18 -7.28 -19.19
CA ALA A 88 6.74 -8.18 -18.20
C ALA A 88 7.59 -9.30 -18.84
N ARG A 89 7.12 -9.87 -19.96
CA ARG A 89 7.91 -10.85 -20.74
C ARG A 89 9.13 -10.21 -21.41
N LYS A 90 9.00 -8.97 -21.89
CA LYS A 90 10.12 -8.26 -22.53
C LYS A 90 11.30 -8.06 -21.57
N TYR A 91 11.02 -7.71 -20.32
CA TYR A 91 12.04 -7.39 -19.31
C TYR A 91 12.35 -8.55 -18.35
N GLU A 92 11.91 -9.78 -18.67
CA GLU A 92 12.10 -10.96 -17.81
C GLU A 92 13.58 -11.20 -17.47
N ASP A 93 14.47 -11.02 -18.46
CA ASP A 93 15.92 -11.22 -18.33
C ASP A 93 16.68 -9.98 -17.85
N ASP A 94 16.03 -8.81 -17.77
CA ASP A 94 16.66 -7.53 -17.45
C ASP A 94 16.67 -7.21 -15.93
N GLY A 95 16.16 -8.14 -15.10
CA GLY A 95 16.13 -8.00 -13.65
C GLY A 95 15.03 -7.06 -13.12
N VAL A 96 14.03 -6.74 -13.94
CA VAL A 96 12.86 -5.96 -13.53
C VAL A 96 11.82 -6.86 -12.88
N SER A 97 11.39 -6.50 -11.68
CA SER A 97 10.35 -7.23 -10.94
C SER A 97 8.97 -6.66 -11.22
N PHE A 98 8.13 -7.40 -11.95
CA PHE A 98 6.73 -7.04 -12.16
C PHE A 98 5.83 -7.65 -11.10
N ALA A 99 4.96 -6.84 -10.50
CA ALA A 99 3.98 -7.28 -9.49
C ALA A 99 2.63 -6.60 -9.66
N VAL A 100 1.57 -7.40 -9.51
CA VAL A 100 0.18 -6.94 -9.55
C VAL A 100 -0.47 -7.17 -8.19
N VAL A 101 -0.90 -6.08 -7.56
CA VAL A 101 -1.70 -6.11 -6.32
C VAL A 101 -3.18 -6.12 -6.69
N TYR A 102 -3.83 -7.25 -6.55
CA TYR A 102 -5.27 -7.37 -6.74
C TYR A 102 -6.01 -6.87 -5.50
N VAL A 103 -6.89 -5.86 -5.69
CA VAL A 103 -7.61 -5.20 -4.59
C VAL A 103 -8.92 -5.90 -4.20
N ASN A 104 -9.32 -6.96 -4.91
CA ASN A 104 -10.56 -7.70 -4.65
C ASN A 104 -10.34 -9.21 -4.67
N SER A 105 -9.98 -9.77 -5.83
CA SER A 105 -9.68 -11.19 -6.02
C SER A 105 -8.63 -11.34 -7.10
N ALA A 106 -7.63 -12.16 -6.86
CA ALA A 106 -6.67 -12.56 -7.88
C ALA A 106 -7.28 -13.66 -8.76
N PRO A 107 -6.91 -13.72 -10.06
CA PRO A 107 -7.23 -14.88 -10.89
C PRO A 107 -6.64 -16.16 -10.28
N SER A 108 -7.32 -17.28 -10.45
CA SER A 108 -6.80 -18.61 -10.13
C SER A 108 -6.28 -19.27 -11.39
N ASP A 109 -5.14 -19.92 -11.33
CA ASP A 109 -4.58 -20.76 -12.39
C ASP A 109 -4.12 -20.02 -13.68
N GLU A 110 -3.62 -18.81 -13.57
CA GLU A 110 -3.03 -18.12 -14.71
C GLU A 110 -1.49 -18.21 -14.69
N ASP A 111 -0.92 -18.69 -15.79
CA ASP A 111 0.52 -18.64 -16.07
C ASP A 111 0.85 -17.22 -16.59
N VAL A 112 1.14 -16.31 -15.66
CA VAL A 112 1.42 -14.91 -15.95
C VAL A 112 2.90 -14.56 -15.69
N PRO A 113 3.47 -13.60 -16.45
CA PRO A 113 4.89 -13.21 -16.34
C PRO A 113 5.16 -12.22 -15.19
N TYR A 114 4.30 -12.16 -14.19
CA TYR A 114 4.42 -11.23 -13.04
C TYR A 114 4.01 -11.91 -11.74
N THR A 115 4.43 -11.35 -10.62
CA THR A 115 4.02 -11.83 -9.31
C THR A 115 2.61 -11.33 -8.98
N MET A 116 1.69 -12.25 -8.65
CA MET A 116 0.35 -11.92 -8.19
C MET A 116 0.33 -11.76 -6.66
N LEU A 117 -0.13 -10.62 -6.19
CA LEU A 117 -0.34 -10.29 -4.79
C LEU A 117 -1.82 -10.04 -4.53
N LEU A 118 -2.34 -10.44 -3.37
CA LEU A 118 -3.73 -10.19 -2.99
C LEU A 118 -3.78 -9.30 -1.75
N ASP A 119 -4.34 -8.09 -1.89
CA ASP A 119 -4.56 -7.17 -0.77
C ASP A 119 -5.94 -7.40 -0.15
N SER A 120 -6.10 -8.55 0.52
CA SER A 120 -7.37 -8.94 1.16
C SER A 120 -7.79 -8.04 2.32
N THR A 121 -6.85 -7.33 2.93
CA THR A 121 -7.08 -6.44 4.08
C THR A 121 -7.19 -4.97 3.71
N GLY A 122 -6.81 -4.58 2.49
CA GLY A 122 -6.70 -3.18 2.05
C GLY A 122 -5.49 -2.45 2.62
N GLU A 123 -4.52 -3.18 3.18
CA GLU A 123 -3.32 -2.58 3.78
C GLU A 123 -2.43 -1.92 2.73
N LEU A 124 -2.16 -2.59 1.61
CA LEU A 124 -1.34 -2.05 0.53
C LEU A 124 -2.04 -0.89 -0.17
N VAL A 125 -3.35 -1.02 -0.43
CA VAL A 125 -4.19 0.08 -0.94
C VAL A 125 -4.11 1.31 -0.04
N SER A 126 -4.18 1.12 1.28
CA SER A 126 -4.06 2.19 2.26
C SER A 126 -2.66 2.80 2.29
N LYS A 127 -1.62 1.95 2.27
CA LYS A 127 -0.20 2.34 2.32
C LYS A 127 0.21 3.19 1.13
N TYR A 128 -0.29 2.84 -0.07
CA TYR A 128 -0.07 3.58 -1.32
C TYR A 128 -1.15 4.65 -1.58
N ASN A 129 -2.12 4.80 -0.68
CA ASN A 129 -3.27 5.69 -0.80
C ASN A 129 -3.96 5.60 -2.17
N VAL A 130 -4.13 4.37 -2.68
CA VAL A 130 -4.76 4.09 -3.97
C VAL A 130 -6.25 4.42 -3.91
N LYS A 131 -6.71 5.35 -4.74
CA LYS A 131 -8.11 5.80 -4.79
C LYS A 131 -8.86 5.24 -6.00
N ARG A 132 -8.15 4.81 -7.01
CA ARG A 132 -8.66 4.23 -8.26
C ARG A 132 -7.71 3.17 -8.77
N VAL A 133 -8.24 2.25 -9.55
CA VAL A 133 -7.49 1.24 -10.30
C VAL A 133 -7.83 1.35 -11.79
N PRO A 134 -6.89 1.06 -12.67
CA PRO A 134 -5.51 0.69 -12.39
C PRO A 134 -4.68 1.87 -11.85
N ARG A 135 -3.79 1.59 -10.92
CA ARG A 135 -2.75 2.51 -10.44
C ARG A 135 -1.41 1.84 -10.61
N LEU A 136 -0.46 2.50 -11.29
CA LEU A 136 0.82 1.91 -11.67
C LEU A 136 1.98 2.80 -11.21
N PHE A 137 3.08 2.14 -10.83
CA PHE A 137 4.34 2.76 -10.44
C PHE A 137 5.51 2.02 -11.09
N VAL A 138 6.53 2.77 -11.56
CA VAL A 138 7.89 2.26 -11.74
C VAL A 138 8.72 2.79 -10.57
N ILE A 139 9.41 1.89 -9.90
CA ILE A 139 10.19 2.18 -8.69
C ILE A 139 11.60 1.68 -8.93
N GLU A 140 12.58 2.55 -8.74
CA GLU A 140 14.00 2.23 -8.84
C GLU A 140 14.69 2.59 -7.54
N ASP A 141 15.38 1.64 -6.93
CA ASP A 141 16.07 1.76 -5.65
C ASP A 141 15.24 2.44 -4.55
N GLY A 142 13.94 2.05 -4.49
CA GLY A 142 12.98 2.54 -3.53
C GLY A 142 12.43 3.94 -3.82
N THR A 143 12.75 4.55 -4.97
CA THR A 143 12.22 5.84 -5.42
C THR A 143 11.22 5.64 -6.55
N VAL A 144 10.09 6.36 -6.50
CA VAL A 144 9.11 6.35 -7.59
C VAL A 144 9.62 7.16 -8.77
N GLU A 145 9.88 6.51 -9.90
CA GLU A 145 10.35 7.13 -11.13
C GLU A 145 9.19 7.46 -12.09
N TYR A 146 8.13 6.69 -12.01
CA TYR A 146 6.92 6.90 -12.81
C TYR A 146 5.69 6.53 -12.00
N ALA A 147 4.60 7.28 -12.20
CA ALA A 147 3.31 7.03 -11.57
C ALA A 147 2.16 7.35 -12.51
N GLN A 148 1.20 6.42 -12.66
CA GLN A 148 0.05 6.55 -13.53
C GLN A 148 -1.25 6.20 -12.81
N ASP A 149 -2.27 7.04 -12.93
CA ASP A 149 -3.55 6.96 -12.20
C ASP A 149 -4.70 6.31 -12.97
N TYR A 150 -4.52 6.02 -14.27
CA TYR A 150 -5.59 5.54 -15.14
C TYR A 150 -5.03 4.79 -16.34
N TYR A 151 -5.87 3.95 -16.94
CA TYR A 151 -5.57 3.31 -18.22
C TYR A 151 -5.85 4.27 -19.39
N TYR A 152 -5.00 4.23 -20.40
CA TYR A 152 -5.22 4.83 -21.72
C TYR A 152 -4.58 3.94 -22.78
N GLU A 153 -5.14 3.92 -23.96
CA GLU A 153 -4.62 3.16 -25.09
C GLU A 153 -3.19 3.63 -25.45
N GLY A 154 -2.26 2.68 -25.53
CA GLY A 154 -0.84 2.97 -25.80
C GLY A 154 -0.03 3.40 -24.56
N TYR A 155 -0.55 3.15 -23.35
CA TYR A 155 0.18 3.41 -22.08
C TYR A 155 1.51 2.64 -22.00
N GLU A 156 1.59 1.53 -22.71
CA GLU A 156 2.76 0.64 -22.74
C GLU A 156 4.03 1.39 -23.14
N LYS A 157 3.91 2.33 -24.08
CA LYS A 157 5.06 3.12 -24.53
C LYS A 157 5.63 4.00 -23.43
N SER A 158 4.78 4.68 -22.67
CA SER A 158 5.24 5.51 -21.53
C SER A 158 5.79 4.67 -20.39
N LEU A 159 5.22 3.49 -20.18
CA LEU A 159 5.72 2.53 -19.19
C LEU A 159 7.08 1.96 -19.60
N GLU A 160 7.24 1.59 -20.88
CA GLU A 160 8.50 1.11 -21.45
C GLU A 160 9.60 2.16 -21.32
N GLU A 161 9.33 3.41 -21.71
CA GLU A 161 10.26 4.53 -21.56
C GLU A 161 10.69 4.71 -20.09
N ALA A 162 9.75 4.64 -19.15
CA ALA A 162 10.05 4.77 -17.72
C ALA A 162 10.89 3.61 -17.18
N ILE A 163 10.68 2.38 -17.64
CA ILE A 163 11.49 1.21 -17.27
C ILE A 163 12.91 1.36 -17.84
N ASP A 164 13.04 1.74 -19.11
CA ASP A 164 14.34 1.94 -19.76
C ASP A 164 15.16 3.04 -19.05
N GLU A 165 14.51 4.13 -18.64
CA GLU A 165 15.14 5.21 -17.87
C GLU A 165 15.60 4.72 -16.47
N ALA A 166 14.79 3.89 -15.80
CA ALA A 166 15.15 3.31 -14.50
C ALA A 166 16.34 2.35 -14.60
N LEU A 167 16.40 1.54 -15.67
CA LEU A 167 17.50 0.59 -15.90
C LEU A 167 18.82 1.29 -16.30
N ALA A 168 18.76 2.53 -16.77
CA ALA A 168 19.95 3.27 -17.23
C ALA A 168 20.70 3.99 -16.11
N LYS A 169 20.18 3.98 -14.88
CA LYS A 169 20.80 4.65 -13.71
C LYS A 169 21.82 3.77 -13.01
#